data_ca24d8e71e891380b5733465201a41fb
#
_entry.id   ca24d8e71e891380b5733465201a41fb
#
_cell.length_a   1.000
_cell.length_b   1.000
_cell.length_c   1.000
_cell.angle_alpha   90.00
_cell.angle_beta   90.00
_cell.angle_gamma   90.00
#
_symmetry.space_group_name_H-M   'P 1'
#
loop_
_entity.id
_entity.type
_entity.pdbx_description
1 polymer ?
#
loop_
_entity_poly.entity_id
_entity_poly.type
_entity_poly.pdbx_seq_one_letter_code
_entity_poly.pdbx_strand_id
1 'polypeptide(L)'
;MSSSPSSSHALLASLRAAFSGRLVSDPAGMAPWLRDYRQRWGGPALAVVQPDSTADVAAVVRWCVEHDAVVVPQGGNTGLTGASVPLGVPLSRLPSGAPPASADKAPSDAPDPSQARTTGGADVRPRPVILLSLSRMQQVRSVDALASTMVVEAGCTLQAAQEAAAAHGRLFPLSLASEGSCTIGGNLATNAGGVQVLRYGNMRELCLGLEVVTADGQVWHGLNRLRKNNTGYDLRDLFIGAEGTLGIITAAVLKLYPQ
;
A
#
# COMPACT_ATOMS: atom_id res chain seq x y z
N MET A 1 17.59 -18.36 -16.40
CA MET A 1 17.80 -17.64 -17.70
C MET A 1 17.53 -16.16 -17.41
N SER A 2 18.53 -15.30 -17.51
CA SER A 2 18.38 -13.85 -17.34
C SER A 2 17.57 -13.32 -18.53
N SER A 3 16.49 -12.55 -18.24
CA SER A 3 15.79 -11.77 -19.28
C SER A 3 16.82 -10.93 -20.04
N SER A 4 16.80 -10.98 -21.37
CA SER A 4 17.74 -10.22 -22.17
C SER A 4 17.58 -8.72 -21.89
N PRO A 5 18.67 -7.94 -21.81
CA PRO A 5 18.63 -6.51 -21.48
C PRO A 5 17.72 -5.68 -22.42
N SER A 6 17.47 -6.13 -23.64
CA SER A 6 16.53 -5.52 -24.59
C SER A 6 15.07 -5.60 -24.15
N SER A 7 14.65 -6.68 -23.48
CA SER A 7 13.27 -6.86 -22.99
C SER A 7 12.95 -5.91 -21.83
N SER A 8 13.85 -5.77 -20.84
CA SER A 8 13.64 -4.88 -19.69
C SER A 8 13.60 -3.41 -20.10
N HIS A 9 14.40 -3.01 -21.10
CA HIS A 9 14.44 -1.64 -21.60
C HIS A 9 13.13 -1.25 -22.30
N ALA A 10 12.58 -2.17 -23.11
CA ALA A 10 11.29 -1.98 -23.75
C ALA A 10 10.13 -1.87 -22.75
N LEU A 11 10.12 -2.71 -21.70
CA LEU A 11 9.14 -2.63 -20.63
C LEU A 11 9.22 -1.31 -19.87
N LEU A 12 10.41 -0.84 -19.53
CA LEU A 12 10.59 0.44 -18.84
C LEU A 12 10.14 1.63 -19.71
N ALA A 13 10.41 1.61 -21.02
CA ALA A 13 9.96 2.64 -21.94
C ALA A 13 8.42 2.68 -22.04
N SER A 14 7.76 1.51 -22.17
CA SER A 14 6.30 1.44 -22.23
C SER A 14 5.66 1.85 -20.89
N LEU A 15 6.23 1.45 -19.75
CA LEU A 15 5.75 1.86 -18.43
C LEU A 15 5.86 3.38 -18.26
N ARG A 16 6.97 3.98 -18.68
CA ARG A 16 7.15 5.44 -18.62
C ARG A 16 6.13 6.19 -19.45
N ALA A 17 5.70 5.64 -20.57
CA ALA A 17 4.67 6.22 -21.42
C ALA A 17 3.24 6.05 -20.87
N ALA A 18 3.02 5.12 -19.95
CA ALA A 18 1.69 4.78 -19.44
C ALA A 18 1.17 5.77 -18.39
N PHE A 19 2.02 6.53 -17.69
CA PHE A 19 1.63 7.45 -16.62
C PHE A 19 2.54 8.68 -16.56
N SER A 20 2.09 9.76 -15.91
CA SER A 20 2.78 11.05 -15.86
C SER A 20 3.72 11.23 -14.65
N GLY A 21 3.62 10.37 -13.63
CA GLY A 21 4.40 10.45 -12.40
C GLY A 21 5.90 10.14 -12.57
N ARG A 22 6.60 10.05 -11.44
CA ARG A 22 8.04 9.74 -11.43
C ARG A 22 8.29 8.24 -11.55
N LEU A 23 9.24 7.85 -12.41
CA LEU A 23 9.76 6.48 -12.53
C LEU A 23 11.25 6.46 -12.20
N VAL A 24 11.65 5.55 -11.31
CA VAL A 24 13.05 5.29 -10.94
C VAL A 24 13.36 3.84 -11.29
N SER A 25 14.42 3.61 -12.08
CA SER A 25 14.84 2.27 -12.53
C SER A 25 16.32 2.00 -12.31
N ASP A 26 17.08 2.99 -11.88
CA ASP A 26 18.48 2.77 -11.51
C ASP A 26 18.56 2.12 -10.10
N PRO A 27 19.46 1.14 -9.90
CA PRO A 27 19.52 0.40 -8.64
C PRO A 27 19.81 1.26 -7.41
N ALA A 28 20.65 2.28 -7.53
CA ALA A 28 21.00 3.16 -6.41
C ALA A 28 19.81 4.04 -6.02
N GLY A 29 19.09 4.59 -7.01
CA GLY A 29 17.89 5.37 -6.81
C GLY A 29 16.74 4.56 -6.22
N MET A 30 16.60 3.28 -6.55
CA MET A 30 15.54 2.41 -6.02
C MET A 30 15.81 1.91 -4.58
N ALA A 31 17.05 1.83 -4.15
CA ALA A 31 17.45 1.19 -2.89
C ALA A 31 16.64 1.63 -1.66
N PRO A 32 16.26 2.91 -1.48
CA PRO A 32 15.49 3.36 -0.31
C PRO A 32 14.09 2.72 -0.19
N TRP A 33 13.49 2.29 -1.31
CA TRP A 33 12.13 1.71 -1.32
C TRP A 33 12.12 0.18 -1.25
N LEU A 34 13.24 -0.49 -1.57
CA LEU A 34 13.30 -1.95 -1.76
C LEU A 34 13.53 -2.73 -0.47
N ARG A 35 13.66 -2.06 0.67
CA ARG A 35 13.82 -2.70 1.98
C ARG A 35 12.83 -2.14 2.98
N ASP A 36 12.33 -3.02 3.86
CA ASP A 36 11.46 -2.60 4.96
C ASP A 36 12.23 -1.79 6.02
N TYR A 37 11.49 -1.13 6.91
CA TYR A 37 12.04 -0.29 7.97
C TYR A 37 13.09 -1.01 8.85
N ARG A 38 12.90 -2.31 9.12
CA ARG A 38 13.83 -3.11 9.92
C ARG A 38 14.95 -3.75 9.10
N GLN A 39 14.98 -3.54 7.78
CA GLN A 39 15.93 -4.15 6.84
C GLN A 39 15.95 -5.70 6.87
N ARG A 40 14.83 -6.30 7.27
CA ARG A 40 14.67 -7.77 7.32
C ARG A 40 14.11 -8.33 6.02
N TRP A 41 13.30 -7.52 5.33
CA TRP A 41 12.61 -7.90 4.10
C TRP A 41 13.01 -6.98 2.97
N GLY A 42 13.05 -7.53 1.79
CA GLY A 42 13.33 -6.78 0.58
C GLY A 42 13.65 -7.69 -0.59
N GLY A 43 13.56 -7.14 -1.78
CA GLY A 43 13.82 -7.87 -3.02
C GLY A 43 13.92 -6.93 -4.21
N PRO A 44 14.29 -7.47 -5.38
CA PRO A 44 14.44 -6.70 -6.59
C PRO A 44 13.09 -6.22 -7.13
N ALA A 45 13.08 -5.06 -7.75
CA ALA A 45 12.00 -4.56 -8.61
C ALA A 45 12.55 -4.14 -9.97
N LEU A 46 11.70 -4.15 -10.99
CA LEU A 46 12.02 -3.59 -12.30
C LEU A 46 12.08 -2.06 -12.23
N ALA A 47 11.15 -1.46 -11.49
CA ALA A 47 11.07 -0.03 -11.27
C ALA A 47 10.34 0.31 -9.97
N VAL A 48 10.62 1.50 -9.44
CA VAL A 48 9.79 2.22 -8.47
C VAL A 48 9.03 3.28 -9.22
N VAL A 49 7.70 3.28 -9.12
CA VAL A 49 6.84 4.29 -9.70
C VAL A 49 6.19 5.13 -8.60
N GLN A 50 6.12 6.43 -8.80
CA GLN A 50 5.53 7.40 -7.88
C GLN A 50 4.47 8.20 -8.65
N PRO A 51 3.23 7.71 -8.70
CA PRO A 51 2.13 8.42 -9.37
C PRO A 51 1.78 9.72 -8.63
N ASP A 52 1.28 10.69 -9.38
CA ASP A 52 0.83 11.99 -8.87
C ASP A 52 -0.70 12.06 -8.71
N SER A 53 -1.42 11.07 -9.23
CA SER A 53 -2.89 11.05 -9.25
C SER A 53 -3.44 9.63 -9.18
N THR A 54 -4.73 9.53 -8.83
CA THR A 54 -5.49 8.25 -8.90
C THR A 54 -5.54 7.71 -10.32
N ALA A 55 -5.60 8.58 -11.33
CA ALA A 55 -5.57 8.17 -12.73
C ALA A 55 -4.23 7.52 -13.11
N ASP A 56 -3.11 8.06 -12.61
CA ASP A 56 -1.79 7.45 -12.81
C ASP A 56 -1.67 6.10 -12.11
N VAL A 57 -2.19 5.97 -10.88
CA VAL A 57 -2.23 4.66 -10.18
C VAL A 57 -3.00 3.65 -11.02
N ALA A 58 -4.17 4.01 -11.53
CA ALA A 58 -4.99 3.15 -12.39
C ALA A 58 -4.26 2.78 -13.69
N ALA A 59 -3.55 3.71 -14.31
CA ALA A 59 -2.76 3.47 -15.51
C ALA A 59 -1.61 2.48 -15.26
N VAL A 60 -0.88 2.62 -14.14
CA VAL A 60 0.18 1.68 -13.75
C VAL A 60 -0.38 0.29 -13.49
N VAL A 61 -1.52 0.18 -12.78
CA VAL A 61 -2.16 -1.13 -12.51
C VAL A 61 -2.57 -1.81 -13.83
N ARG A 62 -3.24 -1.09 -14.74
CA ARG A 62 -3.59 -1.64 -16.07
C ARG A 62 -2.36 -2.09 -16.84
N TRP A 63 -1.30 -1.27 -16.85
CA TRP A 63 -0.04 -1.66 -17.48
C TRP A 63 0.51 -2.96 -16.89
N CYS A 64 0.46 -3.12 -15.56
CA CYS A 64 0.92 -4.34 -14.91
C CYS A 64 0.08 -5.57 -15.29
N VAL A 65 -1.24 -5.42 -15.43
CA VAL A 65 -2.14 -6.49 -15.92
C VAL A 65 -1.76 -6.89 -17.35
N GLU A 66 -1.59 -5.92 -18.25
CA GLU A 66 -1.24 -6.15 -19.66
C GLU A 66 0.13 -6.82 -19.85
N HIS A 67 1.07 -6.57 -18.95
CA HIS A 67 2.44 -7.08 -19.05
C HIS A 67 2.76 -8.24 -18.09
N ASP A 68 1.73 -8.83 -17.46
CA ASP A 68 1.88 -9.88 -16.42
C ASP A 68 2.89 -9.49 -15.33
N ALA A 69 2.86 -8.24 -14.87
CA ALA A 69 3.71 -7.70 -13.83
C ALA A 69 3.02 -7.73 -12.46
N VAL A 70 3.82 -7.84 -11.40
CA VAL A 70 3.35 -7.77 -10.00
C VAL A 70 3.43 -6.33 -9.51
N VAL A 71 2.37 -5.83 -8.89
CA VAL A 71 2.38 -4.53 -8.17
C VAL A 71 2.59 -4.75 -6.69
N VAL A 72 3.52 -4.00 -6.10
CA VAL A 72 3.73 -3.92 -4.65
C VAL A 72 3.42 -2.49 -4.21
N PRO A 73 2.25 -2.21 -3.61
CA PRO A 73 1.93 -0.87 -3.14
C PRO A 73 2.70 -0.54 -1.86
N GLN A 74 3.20 0.70 -1.78
CA GLN A 74 3.93 1.19 -0.61
C GLN A 74 3.43 2.58 -0.20
N GLY A 75 3.11 2.71 1.11
CA GLY A 75 2.89 4.01 1.77
C GLY A 75 4.20 4.55 2.37
N GLY A 76 4.19 4.86 3.66
CA GLY A 76 5.36 5.38 4.39
C GLY A 76 6.44 4.36 4.74
N ASN A 77 6.30 3.11 4.35
CA ASN A 77 7.23 2.00 4.62
C ASN A 77 7.60 1.84 6.12
N THR A 78 6.67 2.12 7.01
CA THR A 78 6.85 2.03 8.47
C THR A 78 6.39 0.69 9.06
N GLY A 79 5.81 -0.19 8.24
CA GLY A 79 5.34 -1.51 8.62
C GLY A 79 6.49 -2.44 9.02
N LEU A 80 6.20 -3.40 9.92
CA LEU A 80 7.20 -4.30 10.51
C LEU A 80 7.11 -5.72 9.97
N THR A 81 6.18 -6.00 9.05
CA THR A 81 5.87 -7.33 8.53
C THR A 81 6.41 -7.60 7.12
N GLY A 82 7.00 -6.58 6.47
CA GLY A 82 7.55 -6.69 5.12
C GLY A 82 6.52 -6.59 3.99
N ALA A 83 5.25 -6.33 4.27
CA ALA A 83 4.18 -6.32 3.26
C ALA A 83 4.32 -5.18 2.21
N SER A 84 5.07 -4.12 2.53
CA SER A 84 5.25 -2.95 1.66
C SER A 84 6.47 -3.02 0.74
N VAL A 85 7.20 -4.14 0.72
CA VAL A 85 8.41 -4.29 -0.10
C VAL A 85 8.35 -5.56 -0.95
N PRO A 86 9.05 -5.59 -2.11
CA PRO A 86 9.14 -6.80 -2.90
C PRO A 86 9.79 -7.92 -2.09
N LEU A 87 9.24 -9.12 -2.14
CA LEU A 87 9.88 -10.30 -1.58
C LEU A 87 10.77 -10.92 -2.64
N GLY A 88 12.02 -11.23 -2.31
CA GLY A 88 13.00 -11.82 -3.23
C GLY A 88 12.72 -13.27 -3.63
N VAL A 89 11.52 -13.79 -3.32
CA VAL A 89 11.08 -15.15 -3.67
C VAL A 89 9.87 -15.11 -4.59
N PRO A 90 9.79 -16.00 -5.60
CA PRO A 90 8.59 -16.16 -6.41
C PRO A 90 7.37 -16.48 -5.53
N LEU A 91 6.21 -15.92 -5.83
CA LEU A 91 4.95 -16.18 -5.11
C LEU A 91 4.61 -17.68 -5.00
N SER A 92 5.04 -18.49 -5.97
CA SER A 92 4.90 -19.97 -5.96
C SER A 92 5.70 -20.67 -4.86
N ARG A 93 6.61 -19.97 -4.17
CA ARG A 93 7.41 -20.49 -3.06
C ARG A 93 7.02 -19.92 -1.70
N LEU A 94 6.03 -19.05 -1.64
CA LEU A 94 5.48 -18.59 -0.36
C LEU A 94 4.66 -19.75 0.23
N PRO A 95 5.01 -20.27 1.42
CA PRO A 95 4.16 -21.25 2.08
C PRO A 95 2.81 -20.59 2.34
N SER A 96 1.72 -21.21 1.86
CA SER A 96 0.38 -20.75 2.15
C SER A 96 0.16 -20.81 3.67
N GLY A 97 0.18 -19.66 4.33
CA GLY A 97 -0.28 -19.51 5.71
C GLY A 97 0.75 -19.62 6.83
N ALA A 98 2.06 -19.70 6.57
CA ALA A 98 3.05 -19.65 7.64
C ALA A 98 3.75 -18.29 7.69
N PRO A 99 3.82 -17.59 8.86
CA PRO A 99 4.72 -16.46 9.02
C PRO A 99 6.18 -16.96 8.90
N PRO A 100 7.08 -16.18 8.28
CA PRO A 100 8.50 -16.54 8.27
C PRO A 100 9.01 -16.60 9.71
N ALA A 101 9.68 -17.68 10.05
CA ALA A 101 10.27 -17.86 11.37
C ALA A 101 11.21 -16.69 11.68
N SER A 102 10.98 -16.04 12.83
CA SER A 102 11.97 -15.13 13.41
C SER A 102 13.28 -15.90 13.57
N ALA A 103 14.41 -15.28 13.22
CA ALA A 103 15.72 -15.90 13.23
C ALA A 103 16.21 -16.35 14.64
N ASP A 104 15.40 -16.17 15.67
CA ASP A 104 15.68 -16.63 17.02
C ASP A 104 14.85 -17.87 17.36
N LYS A 105 15.53 -19.03 17.32
CA LYS A 105 15.07 -20.38 17.70
C LYS A 105 14.04 -21.02 16.76
N ALA A 106 14.55 -21.72 15.76
CA ALA A 106 13.80 -22.79 15.12
C ALA A 106 13.56 -23.93 16.16
N PRO A 107 12.31 -24.44 16.31
CA PRO A 107 12.07 -25.67 17.01
C PRO A 107 12.77 -26.80 16.26
N SER A 108 13.40 -27.73 16.99
CA SER A 108 14.19 -28.85 16.44
C SER A 108 13.40 -29.86 15.61
N ASP A 109 12.09 -29.70 15.47
CA ASP A 109 11.18 -30.61 14.79
C ASP A 109 10.50 -30.00 13.54
N ALA A 110 11.09 -28.94 12.95
CA ALA A 110 10.59 -28.41 11.70
C ALA A 110 10.88 -29.39 10.55
N PRO A 111 9.89 -29.78 9.70
CA PRO A 111 10.13 -30.67 8.57
C PRO A 111 11.17 -30.04 7.62
N ASP A 112 12.11 -30.88 7.17
CA ASP A 112 13.18 -30.52 6.23
C ASP A 112 12.58 -29.79 5.00
N PRO A 113 12.96 -28.54 4.71
CA PRO A 113 12.47 -27.79 3.56
C PRO A 113 12.84 -28.44 2.21
N SER A 114 13.75 -29.42 2.16
CA SER A 114 14.08 -30.20 0.97
C SER A 114 13.01 -31.23 0.59
N GLN A 115 12.05 -31.53 1.52
CA GLN A 115 10.97 -32.50 1.30
C GLN A 115 9.64 -31.86 0.87
N ALA A 116 9.58 -30.55 0.64
CA ALA A 116 8.39 -29.92 0.07
C ALA A 116 8.14 -30.52 -1.32
N ARG A 117 7.12 -31.38 -1.41
CA ARG A 117 6.71 -32.07 -2.65
C ARG A 117 6.51 -31.04 -3.76
N THR A 118 7.32 -31.15 -4.81
CA THR A 118 7.13 -30.51 -6.10
C THR A 118 5.92 -31.14 -6.79
N THR A 119 4.72 -30.63 -6.48
CA THR A 119 3.53 -30.95 -7.28
C THR A 119 3.44 -29.90 -8.41
N GLY A 120 3.73 -30.34 -9.64
CA GLY A 120 3.46 -29.63 -10.88
C GLY A 120 4.48 -28.55 -11.23
N GLY A 121 5.50 -28.92 -11.98
CA GLY A 121 6.43 -27.99 -12.63
C GLY A 121 5.74 -27.25 -13.78
N ALA A 122 4.97 -26.22 -13.48
CA ALA A 122 4.75 -25.13 -14.41
C ALA A 122 6.03 -24.30 -14.43
N ASP A 123 6.58 -24.06 -15.61
CA ASP A 123 7.75 -23.19 -15.83
C ASP A 123 7.35 -21.75 -15.46
N VAL A 124 7.46 -21.41 -14.16
CA VAL A 124 7.03 -20.10 -13.63
C VAL A 124 8.09 -19.09 -14.05
N ARG A 125 7.85 -18.43 -15.16
CA ARG A 125 8.69 -17.29 -15.57
C ARG A 125 8.66 -16.22 -14.47
N PRO A 126 9.82 -15.67 -14.09
CA PRO A 126 9.86 -14.59 -13.12
C PRO A 126 9.11 -13.36 -13.69
N ARG A 127 8.04 -12.95 -13.00
CA ARG A 127 7.24 -11.78 -13.36
C ARG A 127 7.97 -10.51 -12.99
N PRO A 128 7.93 -9.45 -13.82
CA PRO A 128 8.44 -8.14 -13.43
C PRO A 128 7.71 -7.63 -12.19
N VAL A 129 8.45 -7.04 -11.25
CA VAL A 129 7.87 -6.43 -10.04
C VAL A 129 7.96 -4.91 -10.15
N ILE A 130 6.83 -4.23 -9.99
CA ILE A 130 6.73 -2.78 -9.91
C ILE A 130 6.38 -2.38 -8.48
N LEU A 131 7.26 -1.63 -7.83
CA LEU A 131 6.95 -1.02 -6.55
C LEU A 131 6.23 0.31 -6.80
N LEU A 132 4.99 0.43 -6.31
CA LEU A 132 4.15 1.61 -6.47
C LEU A 132 4.11 2.39 -5.16
N SER A 133 4.85 3.49 -5.09
CA SER A 133 4.90 4.36 -3.90
C SER A 133 3.93 5.52 -4.05
N LEU A 134 3.04 5.68 -3.07
CA LEU A 134 2.05 6.76 -3.03
C LEU A 134 2.60 8.06 -2.43
N SER A 135 3.90 8.14 -2.19
CA SER A 135 4.56 9.26 -1.49
C SER A 135 4.39 10.63 -2.14
N ARG A 136 3.93 10.72 -3.40
CA ARG A 136 3.67 11.99 -4.08
C ARG A 136 2.20 12.44 -3.98
N MET A 137 1.29 11.57 -3.57
CA MET A 137 -0.14 11.84 -3.38
C MET A 137 -0.38 12.28 -1.93
N GLN A 138 -0.03 13.53 -1.58
CA GLN A 138 0.03 14.02 -0.20
C GLN A 138 -1.00 15.10 0.12
N GLN A 139 -1.91 15.43 -0.79
CA GLN A 139 -2.81 16.56 -0.61
C GLN A 139 -3.88 16.29 0.45
N VAL A 140 -4.12 17.29 1.29
CA VAL A 140 -5.38 17.45 2.01
C VAL A 140 -6.36 18.15 1.06
N ARG A 141 -7.25 17.35 0.43
CA ARG A 141 -8.15 17.86 -0.61
C ARG A 141 -9.20 18.82 -0.04
N SER A 142 -9.68 18.57 1.18
CA SER A 142 -10.63 19.48 1.86
C SER A 142 -10.74 19.15 3.35
N VAL A 143 -11.03 20.17 4.17
CA VAL A 143 -11.46 20.04 5.56
C VAL A 143 -12.81 20.71 5.71
N ASP A 144 -13.81 19.97 6.22
CA ASP A 144 -15.13 20.48 6.55
C ASP A 144 -15.30 20.43 8.08
N ALA A 145 -15.09 21.59 8.71
CA ALA A 145 -15.18 21.71 10.15
C ALA A 145 -16.62 21.53 10.67
N LEU A 146 -17.65 21.93 9.90
CA LEU A 146 -19.03 21.76 10.30
C LEU A 146 -19.46 20.29 10.28
N ALA A 147 -19.17 19.57 9.20
CA ALA A 147 -19.42 18.15 9.09
C ALA A 147 -18.41 17.31 9.90
N SER A 148 -17.34 17.94 10.43
CA SER A 148 -16.22 17.25 11.09
C SER A 148 -15.67 16.11 10.24
N THR A 149 -15.32 16.41 8.98
CA THR A 149 -14.75 15.50 8.02
C THR A 149 -13.57 16.12 7.29
N MET A 150 -12.66 15.28 6.80
CA MET A 150 -11.53 15.69 5.99
C MET A 150 -11.33 14.71 4.85
N VAL A 151 -11.02 15.20 3.65
CA VAL A 151 -10.63 14.36 2.50
C VAL A 151 -9.14 14.51 2.26
N VAL A 152 -8.43 13.40 2.30
CA VAL A 152 -6.96 13.37 2.15
C VAL A 152 -6.54 12.31 1.14
N GLU A 153 -5.41 12.53 0.49
CA GLU A 153 -4.75 11.53 -0.34
C GLU A 153 -3.97 10.52 0.49
N ALA A 154 -3.81 9.32 -0.06
CA ALA A 154 -3.26 8.18 0.65
C ALA A 154 -1.79 8.34 1.07
N GLY A 155 -1.00 9.13 0.35
CA GLY A 155 0.40 9.45 0.69
C GLY A 155 0.55 10.58 1.70
N CYS A 156 -0.53 11.25 2.11
CA CYS A 156 -0.51 12.24 3.18
C CYS A 156 -0.02 11.58 4.49
N THR A 157 0.94 12.21 5.18
CA THR A 157 1.41 11.69 6.47
C THR A 157 0.35 11.87 7.55
N LEU A 158 0.41 11.02 8.59
CA LEU A 158 -0.50 11.15 9.73
C LEU A 158 -0.35 12.52 10.39
N GLN A 159 0.88 12.98 10.58
CA GLN A 159 1.19 14.29 11.15
C GLN A 159 0.56 15.42 10.32
N ALA A 160 0.73 15.44 9.01
CA ALA A 160 0.14 16.47 8.15
C ALA A 160 -1.40 16.48 8.22
N ALA A 161 -2.03 15.32 8.31
CA ALA A 161 -3.47 15.19 8.50
C ALA A 161 -3.92 15.74 9.88
N GLN A 162 -3.16 15.48 10.95
CA GLN A 162 -3.43 16.03 12.29
C GLN A 162 -3.28 17.55 12.31
N GLU A 163 -2.22 18.09 11.73
CA GLU A 163 -1.96 19.54 11.64
C GLU A 163 -3.07 20.23 10.84
N ALA A 164 -3.50 19.64 9.72
CA ALA A 164 -4.61 20.18 8.93
C ALA A 164 -5.94 20.18 9.70
N ALA A 165 -6.22 19.13 10.48
CA ALA A 165 -7.41 19.10 11.34
C ALA A 165 -7.33 20.18 12.44
N ALA A 166 -6.18 20.30 13.12
CA ALA A 166 -5.94 21.27 14.19
C ALA A 166 -6.08 22.71 13.71
N ALA A 167 -5.62 23.04 12.51
CA ALA A 167 -5.77 24.35 11.89
C ALA A 167 -7.26 24.77 11.71
N HIS A 168 -8.20 23.81 11.77
CA HIS A 168 -9.64 24.03 11.68
C HIS A 168 -10.38 23.78 13.02
N GLY A 169 -9.65 23.74 14.15
CA GLY A 169 -10.22 23.49 15.48
C GLY A 169 -10.81 22.08 15.60
N ARG A 170 -10.21 21.12 14.92
CA ARG A 170 -10.62 19.71 14.92
C ARG A 170 -9.46 18.79 15.29
N LEU A 171 -9.80 17.64 15.85
CA LEU A 171 -8.88 16.58 16.20
C LEU A 171 -9.03 15.41 15.22
N PHE A 172 -7.90 14.93 14.65
CA PHE A 172 -7.81 13.59 14.07
C PHE A 172 -7.10 12.70 15.09
N PRO A 173 -7.81 11.74 15.75
CA PRO A 173 -7.34 11.14 17.00
C PRO A 173 -6.41 9.94 16.84
N LEU A 174 -6.06 9.52 15.62
CA LEU A 174 -5.07 8.46 15.44
C LEU A 174 -3.72 8.98 15.95
N SER A 175 -3.02 8.21 16.79
CA SER A 175 -1.70 8.56 17.31
C SER A 175 -0.78 7.34 17.29
N LEU A 176 0.31 7.45 16.53
CA LEU A 176 1.29 6.40 16.28
C LEU A 176 2.69 6.96 16.48
N ALA A 177 3.64 6.14 16.93
CA ALA A 177 5.04 6.56 17.07
C ALA A 177 5.68 7.01 15.74
N SER A 178 5.13 6.58 14.59
CA SER A 178 5.61 6.88 13.24
C SER A 178 4.83 8.00 12.54
N GLU A 179 4.10 8.87 13.26
CA GLU A 179 3.17 9.85 12.66
C GLU A 179 3.81 10.77 11.62
N GLY A 180 5.07 11.12 11.76
CA GLY A 180 5.81 11.91 10.74
C GLY A 180 6.17 11.15 9.47
N SER A 181 6.03 9.82 9.44
CA SER A 181 6.47 8.97 8.31
C SER A 181 5.37 8.05 7.80
N CYS A 182 4.49 7.53 8.66
CA CYS A 182 3.37 6.71 8.22
C CYS A 182 2.36 7.54 7.44
N THR A 183 1.72 6.94 6.47
CA THR A 183 0.77 7.60 5.58
C THR A 183 -0.65 7.11 5.81
N ILE A 184 -1.63 7.94 5.51
CA ILE A 184 -3.05 7.63 5.69
C ILE A 184 -3.44 6.35 4.94
N GLY A 185 -2.99 6.17 3.70
CA GLY A 185 -3.25 4.94 2.93
C GLY A 185 -2.64 3.70 3.57
N GLY A 186 -1.41 3.81 4.10
CA GLY A 186 -0.75 2.72 4.83
C GLY A 186 -1.47 2.37 6.13
N ASN A 187 -1.89 3.40 6.89
CA ASN A 187 -2.63 3.22 8.14
C ASN A 187 -4.02 2.56 7.90
N LEU A 188 -4.69 2.91 6.79
CA LEU A 188 -5.93 2.25 6.37
C LEU A 188 -5.69 0.81 5.92
N ALA A 189 -4.69 0.60 5.05
CA ALA A 189 -4.37 -0.72 4.53
C ALA A 189 -4.04 -1.74 5.64
N THR A 190 -3.46 -1.30 6.75
CA THR A 190 -3.14 -2.14 7.92
C THR A 190 -4.16 -2.05 9.05
N ASN A 191 -5.23 -1.27 8.89
CA ASN A 191 -6.19 -0.95 9.94
C ASN A 191 -5.48 -0.54 11.24
N ALA A 192 -4.60 0.45 11.15
CA ALA A 192 -3.73 0.84 12.25
C ALA A 192 -4.54 1.26 13.48
N GLY A 193 -4.09 0.80 14.64
CA GLY A 193 -4.61 1.21 15.95
C GLY A 193 -3.87 2.44 16.47
N GLY A 194 -3.44 2.41 17.71
CA GLY A 194 -2.67 3.46 18.35
C GLY A 194 -3.07 3.63 19.80
N VAL A 195 -2.49 4.62 20.48
CA VAL A 195 -2.71 4.76 21.93
C VAL A 195 -4.12 5.19 22.30
N GLN A 196 -4.88 5.77 21.37
CA GLN A 196 -6.23 6.27 21.62
C GLN A 196 -7.34 5.30 21.14
N VAL A 197 -6.98 4.09 20.74
CA VAL A 197 -7.89 3.09 20.15
C VAL A 197 -9.11 2.76 21.02
N LEU A 198 -8.94 2.72 22.33
CA LEU A 198 -10.05 2.42 23.26
C LEU A 198 -11.19 3.45 23.20
N ARG A 199 -10.87 4.71 22.88
CA ARG A 199 -11.87 5.78 22.78
C ARG A 199 -12.40 5.98 21.36
N TYR A 200 -11.52 5.93 20.37
CA TYR A 200 -11.85 6.37 19.00
C TYR A 200 -11.86 5.25 17.98
N GLY A 201 -11.46 4.04 18.37
CA GLY A 201 -11.33 2.91 17.48
C GLY A 201 -10.06 2.92 16.65
N ASN A 202 -9.93 1.92 15.79
CA ASN A 202 -8.86 1.80 14.80
C ASN A 202 -9.12 2.73 13.60
N MET A 203 -8.24 2.65 12.62
CA MET A 203 -8.35 3.45 11.38
C MET A 203 -9.67 3.18 10.63
N ARG A 204 -10.24 1.96 10.74
CA ARG A 204 -11.55 1.57 10.20
C ARG A 204 -12.68 2.46 10.72
N GLU A 205 -12.74 2.67 12.04
CA GLU A 205 -13.75 3.50 12.69
C GLU A 205 -13.57 4.98 12.38
N LEU A 206 -12.35 5.39 12.04
CA LEU A 206 -11.99 6.77 11.70
C LEU A 206 -12.20 7.10 10.22
N CYS A 207 -12.58 6.14 9.38
CA CYS A 207 -12.80 6.32 7.94
C CYS A 207 -14.29 6.34 7.61
N LEU A 208 -14.71 7.27 6.75
CA LEU A 208 -16.10 7.35 6.23
C LEU A 208 -16.21 6.91 4.79
N GLY A 209 -15.16 7.05 3.99
CA GLY A 209 -15.17 6.72 2.58
C GLY A 209 -13.77 6.52 2.03
N LEU A 210 -13.67 5.80 0.92
CA LEU A 210 -12.42 5.52 0.23
C LEU A 210 -12.52 5.79 -1.27
N GLU A 211 -11.40 6.15 -1.86
CA GLU A 211 -11.15 6.04 -3.29
C GLU A 211 -10.10 4.95 -3.48
N VAL A 212 -10.37 3.98 -4.33
CA VAL A 212 -9.54 2.78 -4.49
C VAL A 212 -9.37 2.44 -5.96
N VAL A 213 -8.16 2.08 -6.35
CA VAL A 213 -7.89 1.45 -7.64
C VAL A 213 -7.91 -0.06 -7.44
N THR A 214 -8.81 -0.76 -8.13
CA THR A 214 -8.97 -2.22 -8.07
C THR A 214 -7.92 -2.94 -8.90
N ALA A 215 -7.83 -4.27 -8.77
CA ALA A 215 -6.79 -5.07 -9.42
C ALA A 215 -6.84 -5.04 -10.97
N ASP A 216 -7.97 -4.67 -11.55
CA ASP A 216 -8.16 -4.46 -13.00
C ASP A 216 -7.90 -3.00 -13.44
N GLY A 217 -7.48 -2.13 -12.53
CA GLY A 217 -7.19 -0.73 -12.80
C GLY A 217 -8.42 0.17 -12.94
N GLN A 218 -9.61 -0.28 -12.47
CA GLN A 218 -10.77 0.59 -12.33
C GLN A 218 -10.67 1.43 -11.06
N VAL A 219 -11.33 2.59 -11.06
CA VAL A 219 -11.39 3.47 -9.89
C VAL A 219 -12.76 3.34 -9.24
N TRP A 220 -12.77 2.86 -8.00
CA TRP A 220 -13.96 2.89 -7.17
C TRP A 220 -14.01 4.21 -6.39
N HIS A 221 -15.02 5.04 -6.71
CA HIS A 221 -15.26 6.34 -6.10
C HIS A 221 -16.23 6.20 -4.91
N GLY A 222 -15.71 5.80 -3.75
CA GLY A 222 -16.48 5.64 -2.53
C GLY A 222 -16.21 6.73 -1.48
N LEU A 223 -15.83 7.96 -1.87
CA LEU A 223 -15.57 9.09 -0.96
C LEU A 223 -16.85 9.65 -0.35
N ASN A 224 -17.57 8.80 0.36
CA ASN A 224 -18.81 9.13 1.07
C ASN A 224 -18.47 9.85 2.40
N ARG A 225 -19.21 10.92 2.73
CA ARG A 225 -19.06 11.69 3.97
C ARG A 225 -20.14 11.39 5.02
N LEU A 226 -21.08 10.48 4.71
CA LEU A 226 -22.20 10.18 5.62
C LEU A 226 -21.69 9.40 6.84
N ARG A 227 -22.02 9.89 8.03
CA ARG A 227 -21.76 9.20 9.29
C ARG A 227 -22.64 7.97 9.51
N LYS A 228 -23.82 7.98 8.88
CA LYS A 228 -24.75 6.87 8.83
C LYS A 228 -25.12 6.60 7.40
N ASN A 229 -24.77 5.44 6.91
CA ASN A 229 -25.13 4.95 5.58
C ASN A 229 -25.60 3.50 5.70
N ASN A 230 -26.90 3.29 5.49
CA ASN A 230 -27.52 1.96 5.60
C ASN A 230 -27.75 1.31 4.23
N THR A 231 -27.14 1.84 3.17
CA THR A 231 -27.36 1.38 1.80
C THR A 231 -26.34 0.32 1.41
N GLY A 232 -26.79 -0.92 1.30
CA GLY A 232 -25.98 -2.04 0.80
C GLY A 232 -24.86 -2.46 1.77
N TYR A 233 -23.86 -3.17 1.21
CA TYR A 233 -22.68 -3.58 1.95
C TYR A 233 -21.70 -2.42 2.13
N ASP A 234 -20.97 -2.39 3.23
CA ASP A 234 -19.89 -1.43 3.44
C ASP A 234 -18.61 -1.94 2.75
N LEU A 235 -18.43 -1.56 1.50
CA LEU A 235 -17.29 -1.99 0.69
C LEU A 235 -15.96 -1.44 1.19
N ARG A 236 -15.95 -0.36 2.00
CA ARG A 236 -14.70 0.15 2.62
C ARG A 236 -14.00 -0.93 3.41
N ASP A 237 -14.79 -1.73 4.12
CA ASP A 237 -14.29 -2.75 5.05
C ASP A 237 -13.60 -3.92 4.35
N LEU A 238 -13.76 -4.06 3.03
CA LEU A 238 -12.98 -4.98 2.22
C LEU A 238 -11.53 -4.51 2.05
N PHE A 239 -11.32 -3.20 1.89
CA PHE A 239 -10.01 -2.61 1.60
C PHE A 239 -9.24 -2.23 2.85
N ILE A 240 -9.94 -1.85 3.94
CA ILE A 240 -9.30 -1.51 5.21
C ILE A 240 -8.81 -2.79 5.89
N GLY A 241 -7.49 -2.86 6.09
CA GLY A 241 -6.84 -4.06 6.63
C GLY A 241 -6.49 -5.12 5.57
N ALA A 242 -6.73 -4.84 4.27
CA ALA A 242 -6.39 -5.76 3.18
C ALA A 242 -4.92 -5.67 2.73
N GLU A 243 -4.14 -4.74 3.26
CA GLU A 243 -2.71 -4.54 2.97
C GLU A 243 -2.39 -4.45 1.46
N GLY A 244 -3.30 -3.83 0.68
CA GLY A 244 -3.12 -3.66 -0.76
C GLY A 244 -3.41 -4.90 -1.61
N THR A 245 -3.86 -6.02 -1.03
CA THR A 245 -4.11 -7.26 -1.76
C THR A 245 -5.38 -7.25 -2.60
N LEU A 246 -6.35 -6.39 -2.27
CA LEU A 246 -7.63 -6.25 -2.99
C LEU A 246 -7.71 -4.98 -3.84
N GLY A 247 -6.82 -4.04 -3.62
CA GLY A 247 -6.78 -2.77 -4.33
C GLY A 247 -5.89 -1.75 -3.64
N ILE A 248 -5.63 -0.63 -4.30
CA ILE A 248 -4.74 0.44 -3.84
C ILE A 248 -5.59 1.63 -3.43
N ILE A 249 -5.59 1.95 -2.13
CA ILE A 249 -6.28 3.14 -1.60
C ILE A 249 -5.52 4.38 -2.08
N THR A 250 -6.21 5.31 -2.73
CA THR A 250 -5.64 6.56 -3.27
C THR A 250 -6.10 7.80 -2.51
N ALA A 251 -7.29 7.77 -1.91
CA ALA A 251 -7.77 8.83 -1.03
C ALA A 251 -8.78 8.29 0.00
N ALA A 252 -9.00 9.06 1.05
CA ALA A 252 -9.95 8.72 2.10
C ALA A 252 -10.71 9.93 2.64
N VAL A 253 -11.92 9.69 3.14
CA VAL A 253 -12.67 10.61 3.98
C VAL A 253 -12.47 10.20 5.44
N LEU A 254 -11.90 11.07 6.23
CA LEU A 254 -11.60 10.85 7.64
C LEU A 254 -12.63 11.54 8.55
N LYS A 255 -12.98 10.88 9.65
CA LYS A 255 -13.75 11.46 10.74
C LYS A 255 -12.88 12.39 11.57
N LEU A 256 -13.38 13.58 11.85
CA LEU A 256 -12.79 14.49 12.80
C LEU A 256 -13.66 14.60 14.06
N TYR A 257 -13.05 15.08 15.13
CA TYR A 257 -13.67 15.31 16.42
C TYR A 257 -13.43 16.75 16.88
N PRO A 258 -14.24 17.31 17.78
CA PRO A 258 -13.90 18.56 18.46
C PRO A 258 -12.55 18.45 19.18
N GLN A 259 -11.79 19.52 19.12
CA GLN A 259 -10.51 19.62 19.86
C GLN A 259 -10.76 19.98 21.32
#